data_11a293daab0ab32817f216b63a6cb0fa
#
_entry.id   11a293daab0ab32817f216b63a6cb0fa
#
_cell.length_a   1.000
_cell.length_b   1.000
_cell.length_c   1.000
_cell.angle_alpha   90.00
_cell.angle_beta   90.00
_cell.angle_gamma   90.00
#
_symmetry.space_group_name_H-M   'P 1'
#
loop_
_entity.id
_entity.type
_entity.pdbx_description
1 polymer ?
#
loop_
_entity_poly.entity_id
_entity_poly.type
_entity_poly.pdbx_seq_one_letter_code
_entity_poly.pdbx_strand_id
1 'polypeptide(L)'
;MTAQNNTQVDYTGISKIYDSYRSYPDDVIKRLIELGRISRGKKVLDLGCGTGNIAWQIKNNIHADLVGVDASPDMLKVAKSKALEVVCSDIDSQQLPFRDSSFHVIVGAYIIHQIKNLNFMLSECFRVLRRGVLVLLTSSHKQIEGQHPIIRDFFPSYVNIDKSRFPEIGTIDRSLESNSFKDIRHEEVTVANIPIDYEYLQKVKNKYVSTYHLMPQSEFENGIARLEAFIKNSRQPESRDWHGTIIYGFKTTE
;
A
#
# COMPACT_ATOMS: atom_id res chain seq x y z
N MET A 1 27.85 15.90 -10.25
CA MET A 1 27.40 15.11 -9.05
C MET A 1 25.90 14.88 -9.24
N THR A 2 25.52 13.72 -9.73
CA THR A 2 24.10 13.33 -9.90
C THR A 2 23.55 13.03 -8.52
N ALA A 3 22.57 13.84 -8.08
CA ALA A 3 21.82 13.54 -6.87
C ALA A 3 21.20 12.13 -7.04
N GLN A 4 21.63 11.19 -6.23
CA GLN A 4 20.93 9.92 -6.09
C GLN A 4 19.53 10.25 -5.58
N ASN A 5 18.51 10.11 -6.44
CA ASN A 5 17.12 10.19 -6.04
C ASN A 5 16.85 9.05 -5.05
N ASN A 6 16.93 9.36 -3.77
CA ASN A 6 16.55 8.43 -2.73
C ASN A 6 15.01 8.30 -2.76
N THR A 7 14.50 7.31 -3.46
CA THR A 7 13.06 7.04 -3.60
C THR A 7 12.49 6.26 -2.41
N GLN A 8 13.33 5.90 -1.47
CA GLN A 8 12.97 5.10 -0.30
C GLN A 8 12.69 6.02 0.90
N VAL A 9 11.52 5.88 1.50
CA VAL A 9 11.10 6.66 2.68
C VAL A 9 11.60 5.97 3.94
N ASP A 10 12.23 6.74 4.83
CA ASP A 10 12.54 6.28 6.19
C ASP A 10 11.28 6.35 7.07
N TYR A 11 10.79 5.21 7.50
CA TYR A 11 9.62 5.10 8.38
C TYR A 11 9.97 5.13 9.87
N THR A 12 11.23 5.36 10.23
CA THR A 12 11.67 5.50 11.62
C THR A 12 10.97 6.69 12.28
N GLY A 13 10.34 6.47 13.41
CA GLY A 13 9.60 7.51 14.15
C GLY A 13 8.16 7.80 13.67
N ILE A 14 7.78 7.37 12.46
CA ILE A 14 6.42 7.58 11.94
C ILE A 14 5.46 6.48 12.44
N SER A 15 5.98 5.32 12.79
CA SER A 15 5.21 4.11 13.12
C SER A 15 4.15 4.32 14.20
N LYS A 16 4.41 5.17 15.20
CA LYS A 16 3.50 5.42 16.33
C LYS A 16 2.22 6.15 15.95
N ILE A 17 2.29 7.01 14.93
CA ILE A 17 1.16 7.84 14.47
C ILE A 17 0.58 7.31 13.15
N TYR A 18 1.23 6.33 12.53
CA TYR A 18 0.88 5.83 11.20
C TYR A 18 -0.58 5.37 11.14
N ASP A 19 -1.02 4.57 12.09
CA ASP A 19 -2.38 4.03 12.14
C ASP A 19 -3.46 5.09 12.40
N SER A 20 -3.10 6.17 13.10
CA SER A 20 -4.03 7.27 13.36
C SER A 20 -4.46 8.00 12.09
N TYR A 21 -3.65 7.92 11.04
CA TYR A 21 -3.88 8.64 9.80
C TYR A 21 -4.08 7.75 8.58
N ARG A 22 -3.77 6.46 8.69
CA ARG A 22 -3.85 5.51 7.57
C ARG A 22 -4.66 4.28 7.93
N SER A 23 -5.94 4.34 7.65
CA SER A 23 -6.85 3.19 7.70
C SER A 23 -7.37 2.88 6.31
N TYR A 24 -7.67 1.62 6.06
CA TYR A 24 -8.36 1.21 4.85
C TYR A 24 -9.85 1.08 5.16
N PRO A 25 -10.73 1.61 4.30
CA PRO A 25 -12.17 1.44 4.47
C PRO A 25 -12.56 -0.03 4.48
N ASP A 26 -13.59 -0.36 5.26
CA ASP A 26 -14.05 -1.74 5.42
C ASP A 26 -14.41 -2.42 4.09
N ASP A 27 -14.96 -1.68 3.14
CA ASP A 27 -15.31 -2.23 1.82
C ASP A 27 -14.07 -2.63 1.01
N VAL A 28 -12.96 -1.89 1.12
CA VAL A 28 -11.69 -2.27 0.51
C VAL A 28 -11.16 -3.55 1.15
N ILE A 29 -11.21 -3.66 2.48
CA ILE A 29 -10.80 -4.87 3.20
C ILE A 29 -11.67 -6.06 2.83
N LYS A 30 -12.99 -5.89 2.80
CA LYS A 30 -13.93 -6.95 2.35
C LYS A 30 -13.59 -7.41 0.94
N ARG A 31 -13.27 -6.47 0.05
CA ARG A 31 -12.93 -6.80 -1.32
C ARG A 31 -11.61 -7.56 -1.44
N LEU A 32 -10.58 -7.19 -0.66
CA LEU A 32 -9.34 -7.97 -0.56
C LEU A 32 -9.59 -9.39 -0.05
N ILE A 33 -10.47 -9.55 0.94
CA ILE A 33 -10.87 -10.85 1.50
C ILE A 33 -11.56 -11.70 0.43
N GLU A 34 -12.51 -11.14 -0.30
CA GLU A 34 -13.27 -11.84 -1.34
C GLU A 34 -12.37 -12.29 -2.50
N LEU A 35 -11.60 -11.37 -3.07
CA LEU A 35 -10.71 -11.64 -4.20
C LEU A 35 -9.57 -12.59 -3.79
N GLY A 36 -9.06 -12.44 -2.58
CA GLY A 36 -8.09 -13.35 -1.97
C GLY A 36 -8.68 -14.71 -1.60
N ARG A 37 -10.02 -14.87 -1.64
CA ARG A 37 -10.70 -16.08 -1.14
C ARG A 37 -10.24 -16.44 0.27
N ILE A 38 -10.03 -15.39 1.10
CA ILE A 38 -9.56 -15.54 2.47
C ILE A 38 -10.69 -16.11 3.32
N SER A 39 -10.43 -17.17 4.04
CA SER A 39 -11.40 -17.83 4.91
C SER A 39 -10.71 -18.45 6.12
N ARG A 40 -11.48 -18.85 7.11
CA ARG A 40 -10.96 -19.54 8.30
C ARG A 40 -10.10 -20.74 7.90
N GLY A 41 -8.95 -20.90 8.54
CA GLY A 41 -7.99 -21.98 8.28
C GLY A 41 -7.09 -21.75 7.07
N LYS A 42 -7.21 -20.62 6.37
CA LYS A 42 -6.23 -20.21 5.35
C LYS A 42 -5.05 -19.52 6.01
N LYS A 43 -3.84 -19.88 5.57
CA LYS A 43 -2.63 -19.17 5.95
C LYS A 43 -2.39 -18.04 4.96
N VAL A 44 -2.32 -16.81 5.46
CA VAL A 44 -2.22 -15.57 4.68
C VAL A 44 -0.93 -14.86 5.03
N LEU A 45 -0.19 -14.43 4.01
CA LEU A 45 0.97 -13.55 4.17
C LEU A 45 0.55 -12.11 3.84
N ASP A 46 0.78 -11.18 4.76
CA ASP A 46 0.71 -9.73 4.52
C ASP A 46 2.12 -9.24 4.15
N LEU A 47 2.33 -8.94 2.87
CA LEU A 47 3.60 -8.58 2.27
C LEU A 47 3.84 -7.07 2.37
N GLY A 48 4.89 -6.65 3.07
CA GLY A 48 5.09 -5.24 3.42
C GLY A 48 4.04 -4.77 4.42
N CYS A 49 3.82 -5.53 5.48
CA CYS A 49 2.69 -5.36 6.40
C CYS A 49 2.73 -4.04 7.20
N GLY A 50 3.89 -3.37 7.28
CA GLY A 50 4.07 -2.15 8.07
C GLY A 50 3.63 -2.35 9.51
N THR A 51 2.71 -1.52 9.98
CA THR A 51 2.09 -1.60 11.31
C THR A 51 1.06 -2.73 11.45
N GLY A 52 0.87 -3.55 10.41
CA GLY A 52 -0.07 -4.66 10.40
C GLY A 52 -1.54 -4.23 10.27
N ASN A 53 -1.82 -3.08 9.73
CA ASN A 53 -3.17 -2.53 9.67
C ASN A 53 -4.12 -3.43 8.85
N ILE A 54 -3.69 -3.90 7.68
CA ILE A 54 -4.50 -4.82 6.84
C ILE A 54 -4.64 -6.18 7.52
N ALA A 55 -3.53 -6.77 7.98
CA ALA A 55 -3.56 -8.05 8.67
C ALA A 55 -4.51 -8.03 9.87
N TRP A 56 -4.47 -6.96 10.68
CA TRP A 56 -5.34 -6.79 11.83
C TRP A 56 -6.82 -6.70 11.44
N GLN A 57 -7.15 -5.91 10.40
CA GLN A 57 -8.52 -5.79 9.91
C GLN A 57 -9.02 -7.11 9.32
N ILE A 58 -8.22 -7.84 8.53
CA ILE A 58 -8.58 -9.17 8.02
C ILE A 58 -8.81 -10.14 9.18
N LYS A 59 -7.92 -10.14 10.18
CA LYS A 59 -8.03 -11.01 11.37
C LYS A 59 -9.31 -10.79 12.14
N ASN A 60 -9.75 -9.53 12.27
CA ASN A 60 -11.00 -9.20 12.96
C ASN A 60 -12.26 -9.56 12.16
N ASN A 61 -12.19 -9.57 10.84
CA ASN A 61 -13.29 -9.95 9.97
C ASN A 61 -13.38 -11.49 9.80
N ILE A 62 -12.23 -12.15 9.66
CA ILE A 62 -12.15 -13.58 9.40
C ILE A 62 -10.99 -14.15 10.21
N HIS A 63 -11.25 -15.15 11.04
CA HIS A 63 -10.22 -15.84 11.83
C HIS A 63 -9.26 -16.67 10.94
N ALA A 64 -8.55 -15.99 10.04
CA ALA A 64 -7.48 -16.55 9.22
C ALA A 64 -6.16 -16.58 10.01
N ASP A 65 -5.25 -17.46 9.61
CA ASP A 65 -3.88 -17.52 10.14
C ASP A 65 -3.03 -16.51 9.37
N LEU A 66 -2.65 -15.40 10.00
CA LEU A 66 -1.99 -14.27 9.36
C LEU A 66 -0.57 -14.10 9.87
N VAL A 67 0.35 -13.99 8.91
CA VAL A 67 1.76 -13.63 9.16
C VAL A 67 2.08 -12.39 8.35
N GLY A 68 2.69 -11.38 8.98
CA GLY A 68 3.18 -10.19 8.32
C GLY A 68 4.69 -10.24 8.06
N VAL A 69 5.16 -9.67 6.96
CA VAL A 69 6.58 -9.44 6.70
C VAL A 69 6.82 -7.98 6.32
N ASP A 70 7.83 -7.37 6.91
CA ASP A 70 8.24 -5.99 6.60
C ASP A 70 9.73 -5.79 6.92
N ALA A 71 10.36 -4.84 6.25
CA ALA A 71 11.76 -4.50 6.47
C ALA A 71 11.98 -3.59 7.68
N SER A 72 10.95 -2.87 8.16
CA SER A 72 11.05 -1.88 9.23
C SER A 72 10.80 -2.48 10.62
N PRO A 73 11.83 -2.61 11.47
CA PRO A 73 11.64 -3.10 12.84
C PRO A 73 10.69 -2.25 13.68
N ASP A 74 10.66 -0.92 13.44
CA ASP A 74 9.79 -0.01 14.19
C ASP A 74 8.31 -0.16 13.79
N MET A 75 8.02 -0.40 12.52
CA MET A 75 6.69 -0.76 12.06
C MET A 75 6.23 -2.07 12.68
N LEU A 76 7.10 -3.07 12.68
CA LEU A 76 6.81 -4.40 13.23
C LEU A 76 6.59 -4.40 14.75
N LYS A 77 7.18 -3.46 15.51
CA LYS A 77 6.87 -3.27 16.93
C LYS A 77 5.39 -2.92 17.13
N VAL A 78 4.85 -2.04 16.27
CA VAL A 78 3.43 -1.68 16.32
C VAL A 78 2.55 -2.86 15.90
N ALA A 79 2.91 -3.58 14.84
CA ALA A 79 2.19 -4.78 14.42
C ALA A 79 2.14 -5.85 15.53
N LYS A 80 3.24 -6.09 16.23
CA LYS A 80 3.29 -7.00 17.39
C LYS A 80 2.37 -6.57 18.52
N SER A 81 2.21 -5.25 18.77
CA SER A 81 1.29 -4.76 19.80
C SER A 81 -0.19 -5.08 19.49
N LYS A 82 -0.51 -5.37 18.22
CA LYS A 82 -1.82 -5.84 17.75
C LYS A 82 -1.96 -7.38 17.81
N ALA A 83 -1.06 -8.07 18.48
CA ALA A 83 -1.00 -9.53 18.54
C ALA A 83 -0.94 -10.22 17.16
N LEU A 84 -0.18 -9.63 16.23
CA LEU A 84 0.11 -10.21 14.92
C LEU A 84 1.44 -10.96 14.96
N GLU A 85 1.50 -12.10 14.27
CA GLU A 85 2.75 -12.78 13.98
C GLU A 85 3.45 -12.02 12.84
N VAL A 86 4.71 -11.62 13.07
CA VAL A 86 5.46 -10.82 12.08
C VAL A 86 6.92 -11.22 12.02
N VAL A 87 7.50 -11.10 10.83
CA VAL A 87 8.90 -11.40 10.52
C VAL A 87 9.56 -10.17 9.92
N CYS A 88 10.77 -9.83 10.38
CA CYS A 88 11.56 -8.76 9.81
C CYS A 88 12.39 -9.32 8.64
N SER A 89 12.12 -8.83 7.43
CA SER A 89 12.89 -9.21 6.23
C SER A 89 12.73 -8.14 5.14
N ASP A 90 13.82 -7.87 4.44
CA ASP A 90 13.81 -7.00 3.26
C ASP A 90 13.35 -7.80 2.04
N ILE A 91 12.12 -7.59 1.64
CA ILE A 91 11.46 -8.31 0.53
C ILE A 91 11.94 -7.88 -0.86
N ASP A 92 12.76 -6.82 -0.95
CA ASP A 92 13.31 -6.32 -2.22
C ASP A 92 14.66 -6.98 -2.56
N SER A 93 15.40 -7.44 -1.57
CA SER A 93 16.77 -7.91 -1.74
C SER A 93 17.06 -9.30 -1.15
N GLN A 94 16.16 -9.84 -0.33
CA GLN A 94 16.35 -11.11 0.36
C GLN A 94 15.24 -12.10 0.05
N GLN A 95 15.59 -13.39 0.05
CA GLN A 95 14.58 -14.43 0.04
C GLN A 95 13.62 -14.28 1.21
N LEU A 96 12.33 -14.46 0.95
CA LEU A 96 11.36 -14.53 2.03
C LEU A 96 11.68 -15.69 2.98
N PRO A 97 11.74 -15.46 4.31
CA PRO A 97 12.17 -16.46 5.29
C PRO A 97 11.08 -17.50 5.57
N PHE A 98 10.44 -17.96 4.51
CA PHE A 98 9.39 -18.97 4.54
C PHE A 98 9.71 -20.11 3.58
N ARG A 99 9.23 -21.32 3.93
CA ARG A 99 9.35 -22.49 3.07
C ARG A 99 8.48 -22.33 1.82
N ASP A 100 8.84 -23.06 0.78
CA ASP A 100 8.02 -23.17 -0.43
C ASP A 100 6.60 -23.61 -0.08
N SER A 101 5.63 -23.11 -0.82
CA SER A 101 4.22 -23.51 -0.68
C SER A 101 3.65 -23.40 0.75
N SER A 102 4.07 -22.37 1.50
CA SER A 102 3.66 -22.14 2.89
C SER A 102 2.32 -21.42 3.03
N PHE A 103 1.93 -20.60 2.05
CA PHE A 103 0.77 -19.72 2.16
C PHE A 103 -0.29 -20.07 1.13
N HIS A 104 -1.55 -19.87 1.51
CA HIS A 104 -2.70 -20.00 0.60
C HIS A 104 -3.02 -18.71 -0.13
N VAL A 105 -2.72 -17.58 0.51
CA VAL A 105 -2.97 -16.24 0.00
C VAL A 105 -1.80 -15.34 0.38
N ILE A 106 -1.44 -14.46 -0.53
CA ILE A 106 -0.52 -13.34 -0.25
C ILE A 106 -1.29 -12.07 -0.55
N VAL A 107 -1.30 -11.13 0.39
CA VAL A 107 -1.84 -9.78 0.20
C VAL A 107 -0.70 -8.78 0.29
N GLY A 108 -0.60 -7.86 -0.66
CA GLY A 108 0.36 -6.76 -0.61
C GLY A 108 -0.34 -5.44 -0.94
N ALA A 109 -0.40 -4.52 0.02
CA ALA A 109 -1.06 -3.25 -0.23
C ALA A 109 -0.09 -2.08 -0.16
N TYR A 110 -0.02 -1.33 -1.25
CA TYR A 110 0.88 -0.17 -1.38
C TYR A 110 2.33 -0.49 -1.05
N ILE A 111 2.79 -1.68 -1.47
CA ILE A 111 4.17 -2.11 -1.30
C ILE A 111 4.97 -2.03 -2.61
N ILE A 112 4.36 -2.36 -3.75
CA ILE A 112 5.09 -2.53 -5.03
C ILE A 112 5.81 -1.27 -5.51
N HIS A 113 5.34 -0.08 -5.16
CA HIS A 113 6.01 1.18 -5.50
C HIS A 113 7.28 1.45 -4.65
N GLN A 114 7.58 0.60 -3.68
CA GLN A 114 8.80 0.65 -2.89
C GLN A 114 9.81 -0.42 -3.31
N ILE A 115 9.41 -1.33 -4.22
CA ILE A 115 10.21 -2.46 -4.67
C ILE A 115 11.02 -2.06 -5.92
N LYS A 116 12.34 -2.24 -5.87
CA LYS A 116 13.25 -2.01 -7.00
C LYS A 116 13.30 -3.20 -7.93
N ASN A 117 13.22 -4.41 -7.38
CA ASN A 117 13.27 -5.65 -8.13
C ASN A 117 11.93 -6.39 -8.08
N LEU A 118 10.95 -5.89 -8.84
CA LEU A 118 9.59 -6.43 -8.87
C LEU A 118 9.58 -7.93 -9.26
N ASN A 119 10.39 -8.33 -10.23
CA ASN A 119 10.44 -9.73 -10.66
C ASN A 119 10.97 -10.65 -9.56
N PHE A 120 12.01 -10.23 -8.83
CA PHE A 120 12.52 -11.03 -7.70
C PHE A 120 11.45 -11.18 -6.61
N MET A 121 10.81 -10.08 -6.20
CA MET A 121 9.75 -10.12 -5.19
C MET A 121 8.60 -11.04 -5.63
N LEU A 122 8.16 -10.96 -6.90
CA LEU A 122 7.08 -11.82 -7.42
C LEU A 122 7.49 -13.28 -7.54
N SER A 123 8.75 -13.58 -7.87
CA SER A 123 9.28 -14.95 -7.85
C SER A 123 9.25 -15.57 -6.46
N GLU A 124 9.61 -14.79 -5.43
CA GLU A 124 9.53 -15.22 -4.04
C GLU A 124 8.08 -15.39 -3.57
N CYS A 125 7.18 -14.47 -3.96
CA CYS A 125 5.74 -14.66 -3.74
C CYS A 125 5.25 -15.97 -4.38
N PHE A 126 5.65 -16.26 -5.62
CA PHE A 126 5.27 -17.49 -6.29
C PHE A 126 5.84 -18.72 -5.58
N ARG A 127 7.09 -18.67 -5.12
CA ARG A 127 7.73 -19.77 -4.39
C ARG A 127 7.00 -20.09 -3.09
N VAL A 128 6.74 -19.09 -2.25
CA VAL A 128 6.12 -19.30 -0.93
C VAL A 128 4.61 -19.55 -1.00
N LEU A 129 3.96 -19.14 -2.11
CA LEU A 129 2.55 -19.40 -2.36
C LEU A 129 2.39 -20.88 -2.76
N ARG A 130 1.49 -21.60 -2.11
CA ARG A 130 0.99 -22.88 -2.61
C ARG A 130 -0.08 -22.62 -3.68
N ARG A 131 -0.75 -23.65 -4.20
CA ARG A 131 -1.92 -23.41 -5.06
C ARG A 131 -2.87 -22.38 -4.42
N GLY A 132 -2.88 -21.14 -4.93
CA GLY A 132 -3.54 -20.02 -4.26
C GLY A 132 -3.49 -18.73 -5.04
N VAL A 133 -3.65 -17.61 -4.37
CA VAL A 133 -3.79 -16.29 -5.00
C VAL A 133 -2.87 -15.25 -4.36
N LEU A 134 -2.26 -14.42 -5.23
CA LEU A 134 -1.62 -13.17 -4.85
C LEU A 134 -2.59 -12.02 -5.15
N VAL A 135 -2.80 -11.14 -4.18
CA VAL A 135 -3.65 -9.94 -4.29
C VAL A 135 -2.81 -8.71 -3.97
N LEU A 136 -2.73 -7.78 -4.90
CA LEU A 136 -1.96 -6.54 -4.76
C LEU A 136 -2.91 -5.34 -4.86
N LEU A 137 -2.86 -4.43 -3.89
CA LEU A 137 -3.54 -3.15 -3.95
C LEU A 137 -2.51 -2.06 -4.26
N THR A 138 -2.78 -1.29 -5.31
CA THR A 138 -1.89 -0.22 -5.80
C THR A 138 -2.70 0.92 -6.42
N SER A 139 -2.03 1.91 -7.01
CA SER A 139 -2.65 2.95 -7.83
C SER A 139 -2.12 2.88 -9.26
N SER A 140 -3.00 3.02 -10.25
CA SER A 140 -2.61 3.19 -11.65
C SER A 140 -2.15 4.63 -11.92
N HIS A 141 -1.37 4.85 -12.98
CA HIS A 141 -0.99 6.20 -13.42
C HIS A 141 -2.20 7.08 -13.70
N LYS A 142 -3.28 6.52 -14.27
CA LYS A 142 -4.56 7.25 -14.48
C LYS A 142 -5.17 7.74 -13.17
N GLN A 143 -5.15 6.91 -12.12
CA GLN A 143 -5.65 7.29 -10.80
C GLN A 143 -4.75 8.32 -10.11
N ILE A 144 -3.43 8.22 -10.30
CA ILE A 144 -2.46 9.20 -9.79
C ILE A 144 -2.67 10.56 -10.48
N GLU A 145 -2.86 10.59 -11.80
CA GLU A 145 -3.16 11.81 -12.56
C GLU A 145 -4.53 12.39 -12.22
N GLY A 146 -5.48 11.52 -11.86
CA GLY A 146 -6.85 11.88 -11.46
C GLY A 146 -6.99 12.38 -10.02
N GLN A 147 -5.89 12.64 -9.30
CA GLN A 147 -5.97 13.21 -7.94
C GLN A 147 -6.76 14.52 -7.94
N HIS A 148 -7.45 14.79 -6.83
CA HIS A 148 -8.27 15.99 -6.66
C HIS A 148 -7.47 17.27 -7.01
N PRO A 149 -8.08 18.27 -7.69
CA PRO A 149 -7.37 19.49 -8.11
C PRO A 149 -6.62 20.18 -6.97
N ILE A 150 -7.21 20.26 -5.78
CA ILE A 150 -6.56 20.84 -4.59
C ILE A 150 -5.22 20.15 -4.29
N ILE A 151 -5.12 18.83 -4.43
CA ILE A 151 -3.86 18.11 -4.19
C ILE A 151 -2.85 18.48 -5.28
N ARG A 152 -3.26 18.46 -6.55
CA ARG A 152 -2.38 18.77 -7.67
C ARG A 152 -1.89 20.23 -7.66
N ASP A 153 -2.78 21.15 -7.31
CA ASP A 153 -2.49 22.57 -7.36
C ASP A 153 -1.68 23.05 -6.15
N PHE A 154 -1.89 22.43 -4.97
CA PHE A 154 -1.17 22.82 -3.76
C PHE A 154 0.14 22.06 -3.59
N PHE A 155 0.26 20.87 -4.19
CA PHE A 155 1.43 20.00 -4.16
C PHE A 155 1.82 19.58 -5.59
N PRO A 156 2.34 20.51 -6.43
CA PRO A 156 2.52 20.28 -7.88
C PRO A 156 3.43 19.09 -8.21
N SER A 157 4.40 18.74 -7.37
CA SER A 157 5.29 17.60 -7.62
C SER A 157 4.65 16.25 -7.27
N TYR A 158 3.49 16.23 -6.58
CA TYR A 158 2.84 15.00 -6.08
C TYR A 158 2.66 13.94 -7.18
N VAL A 159 2.04 14.32 -8.28
CA VAL A 159 1.75 13.41 -9.40
C VAL A 159 3.03 12.84 -10.01
N ASN A 160 4.03 13.69 -10.23
CA ASN A 160 5.30 13.26 -10.84
C ASN A 160 6.09 12.33 -9.90
N ILE A 161 6.11 12.60 -8.60
CA ILE A 161 6.72 11.73 -7.59
C ILE A 161 6.09 10.36 -7.64
N ASP A 162 4.76 10.27 -7.58
CA ASP A 162 4.08 8.98 -7.56
C ASP A 162 4.22 8.23 -8.90
N LYS A 163 4.08 8.90 -10.03
CA LYS A 163 4.28 8.27 -11.35
C LYS A 163 5.69 7.71 -11.53
N SER A 164 6.70 8.34 -10.95
CA SER A 164 8.08 7.84 -11.02
C SER A 164 8.32 6.57 -10.18
N ARG A 165 7.46 6.27 -9.21
CA ARG A 165 7.61 5.17 -8.26
C ARG A 165 6.63 4.03 -8.50
N PHE A 166 5.39 4.36 -8.86
CA PHE A 166 4.37 3.35 -9.11
C PHE A 166 4.58 2.73 -10.49
N PRO A 167 4.81 1.42 -10.61
CA PRO A 167 4.87 0.76 -11.91
C PRO A 167 3.52 0.90 -12.64
N GLU A 168 3.57 1.04 -13.97
CA GLU A 168 2.37 0.91 -14.79
C GLU A 168 1.72 -0.46 -14.61
N ILE A 169 0.40 -0.53 -14.62
CA ILE A 169 -0.35 -1.80 -14.45
C ILE A 169 0.13 -2.85 -15.45
N GLY A 170 0.31 -2.50 -16.73
CA GLY A 170 0.82 -3.45 -17.72
C GLY A 170 2.26 -3.96 -17.45
N THR A 171 3.06 -3.23 -16.68
CA THR A 171 4.37 -3.72 -16.23
C THR A 171 4.21 -4.76 -15.12
N ILE A 172 3.27 -4.54 -14.21
CA ILE A 172 2.95 -5.49 -13.14
C ILE A 172 2.41 -6.79 -13.76
N ASP A 173 1.53 -6.69 -14.77
CA ASP A 173 0.97 -7.85 -15.47
C ASP A 173 2.05 -8.70 -16.12
N ARG A 174 2.92 -8.09 -16.93
CA ARG A 174 4.05 -8.79 -17.55
C ARG A 174 4.96 -9.46 -16.52
N SER A 175 5.17 -8.80 -15.38
CA SER A 175 5.98 -9.36 -14.30
C SER A 175 5.28 -10.54 -13.61
N LEU A 176 3.97 -10.48 -13.43
CA LEU A 176 3.17 -11.60 -12.91
C LEU A 176 3.19 -12.79 -13.88
N GLU A 177 2.97 -12.55 -15.18
CA GLU A 177 3.00 -13.58 -16.23
C GLU A 177 4.37 -14.26 -16.31
N SER A 178 5.45 -13.48 -16.30
CA SER A 178 6.83 -14.00 -16.34
C SER A 178 7.18 -14.83 -15.10
N ASN A 179 6.53 -14.58 -13.98
CA ASN A 179 6.63 -15.36 -12.75
C ASN A 179 5.55 -16.45 -12.63
N SER A 180 4.95 -16.85 -13.77
CA SER A 180 4.04 -17.99 -13.89
C SER A 180 2.68 -17.85 -13.22
N PHE A 181 2.30 -16.66 -12.75
CA PHE A 181 0.93 -16.40 -12.33
C PHE A 181 -0.03 -16.49 -13.52
N LYS A 182 -1.24 -16.98 -13.28
CA LYS A 182 -2.28 -17.21 -14.29
C LYS A 182 -3.55 -16.45 -13.91
N ASP A 183 -4.47 -16.29 -14.88
CA ASP A 183 -5.77 -15.66 -14.69
C ASP A 183 -5.65 -14.29 -13.99
N ILE A 184 -4.69 -13.48 -14.45
CA ILE A 184 -4.43 -12.13 -13.90
C ILE A 184 -5.64 -11.25 -14.21
N ARG A 185 -6.16 -10.59 -13.18
CA ARG A 185 -7.34 -9.72 -13.26
C ARG A 185 -7.13 -8.45 -12.48
N HIS A 186 -7.88 -7.41 -12.86
CA HIS A 186 -7.87 -6.10 -12.22
C HIS A 186 -9.27 -5.72 -11.78
N GLU A 187 -9.33 -4.96 -10.69
CA GLU A 187 -10.54 -4.34 -10.22
C GLU A 187 -10.23 -2.95 -9.67
N GLU A 188 -10.97 -1.95 -10.13
CA GLU A 188 -10.89 -0.60 -9.55
C GLU A 188 -11.78 -0.54 -8.31
N VAL A 189 -11.25 0.02 -7.24
CA VAL A 189 -11.98 0.31 -5.99
C VAL A 189 -12.00 1.80 -5.74
N THR A 190 -13.13 2.30 -5.32
CA THR A 190 -13.33 3.73 -5.05
C THR A 190 -13.94 3.93 -3.67
N VAL A 191 -13.38 4.87 -2.92
CA VAL A 191 -13.99 5.39 -1.69
C VAL A 191 -14.37 6.83 -1.97
N ALA A 192 -15.68 7.05 -2.10
CA ALA A 192 -16.22 8.34 -2.48
C ALA A 192 -16.41 9.28 -1.27
N ASN A 193 -16.46 10.57 -1.56
CA ASN A 193 -16.86 11.61 -0.61
C ASN A 193 -16.01 11.71 0.66
N ILE A 194 -14.70 11.48 0.57
CA ILE A 194 -13.78 11.69 1.69
C ILE A 194 -13.66 13.20 1.93
N PRO A 195 -14.02 13.72 3.13
CA PRO A 195 -13.98 15.15 3.39
C PRO A 195 -12.57 15.74 3.27
N ILE A 196 -12.48 16.95 2.74
CA ILE A 196 -11.29 17.79 2.79
C ILE A 196 -11.52 18.81 3.91
N ASP A 197 -11.22 18.39 5.13
CA ASP A 197 -11.48 19.10 6.37
C ASP A 197 -10.21 19.21 7.26
N TYR A 198 -10.37 19.64 8.50
CA TYR A 198 -9.27 19.73 9.45
C TYR A 198 -8.64 18.37 9.78
N GLU A 199 -9.40 17.28 9.76
CA GLU A 199 -8.85 15.94 9.96
C GLU A 199 -7.94 15.57 8.78
N TYR A 200 -8.41 15.83 7.54
CA TYR A 200 -7.58 15.66 6.36
C TYR A 200 -6.31 16.53 6.39
N LEU A 201 -6.42 17.81 6.82
CA LEU A 201 -5.24 18.67 7.00
C LEU A 201 -4.25 18.06 8.00
N GLN A 202 -4.72 17.49 9.12
CA GLN A 202 -3.83 16.82 10.08
C GLN A 202 -3.15 15.58 9.47
N LYS A 203 -3.88 14.79 8.67
CA LYS A 203 -3.29 13.68 7.92
C LYS A 203 -2.15 14.14 7.00
N VAL A 204 -2.38 15.21 6.24
CA VAL A 204 -1.36 15.78 5.34
C VAL A 204 -0.19 16.36 6.13
N LYS A 205 -0.43 17.15 7.19
CA LYS A 205 0.62 17.70 8.08
C LYS A 205 1.53 16.59 8.63
N ASN A 206 0.96 15.43 8.95
CA ASN A 206 1.70 14.25 9.42
C ASN A 206 2.22 13.36 8.29
N LYS A 207 2.22 13.84 7.05
CA LYS A 207 2.76 13.13 5.88
C LYS A 207 2.28 11.69 5.80
N TYR A 208 0.96 11.46 5.93
CA TYR A 208 0.34 10.13 6.02
C TYR A 208 0.58 9.21 4.81
N VAL A 209 1.03 9.75 3.69
CA VAL A 209 1.50 9.01 2.52
C VAL A 209 2.95 9.35 2.22
N SER A 210 3.67 8.37 1.69
CA SER A 210 5.11 8.46 1.41
C SER A 210 5.49 9.59 0.45
N THR A 211 4.58 10.01 -0.43
CA THR A 211 4.78 11.07 -1.41
C THR A 211 5.15 12.40 -0.77
N TYR A 212 4.50 12.76 0.36
CA TYR A 212 4.80 13.99 1.08
C TYR A 212 6.19 14.01 1.73
N HIS A 213 6.79 12.85 1.96
CA HIS A 213 8.17 12.74 2.47
C HIS A 213 9.22 12.99 1.39
N LEU A 214 8.85 12.83 0.13
CA LEU A 214 9.75 12.88 -1.01
C LEU A 214 9.72 14.22 -1.77
N MET A 215 8.73 15.06 -1.47
CA MET A 215 8.67 16.38 -2.10
C MET A 215 9.57 17.41 -1.44
N PRO A 216 9.97 18.49 -2.15
CA PRO A 216 10.72 19.58 -1.57
C PRO A 216 10.01 20.16 -0.34
N GLN A 217 10.76 20.41 0.74
CA GLN A 217 10.19 20.89 2.00
C GLN A 217 9.44 22.22 1.82
N SER A 218 9.99 23.16 1.03
CA SER A 218 9.34 24.43 0.74
C SER A 218 8.01 24.30 0.00
N GLU A 219 7.91 23.33 -0.91
CA GLU A 219 6.65 23.02 -1.60
C GLU A 219 5.63 22.44 -0.62
N PHE A 220 6.06 21.51 0.22
CA PHE A 220 5.19 20.90 1.24
C PHE A 220 4.63 21.95 2.21
N GLU A 221 5.47 22.82 2.76
CA GLU A 221 5.06 23.89 3.69
C GLU A 221 4.09 24.89 3.04
N ASN A 222 4.38 25.30 1.80
CA ASN A 222 3.47 26.16 1.02
C ASN A 222 2.12 25.47 0.76
N GLY A 223 2.15 24.19 0.36
CA GLY A 223 0.95 23.38 0.15
C GLY A 223 0.08 23.28 1.40
N ILE A 224 0.70 23.05 2.56
CA ILE A 224 0.00 23.05 3.86
C ILE A 224 -0.66 24.40 4.15
N ALA A 225 0.06 25.51 3.96
CA ALA A 225 -0.49 26.84 4.21
C ALA A 225 -1.70 27.14 3.31
N ARG A 226 -1.63 26.76 2.03
CA ARG A 226 -2.73 26.89 1.07
C ARG A 226 -3.91 26.00 1.42
N LEU A 227 -3.69 24.75 1.82
CA LEU A 227 -4.74 23.82 2.23
C LEU A 227 -5.46 24.31 3.49
N GLU A 228 -4.71 24.80 4.48
CA GLU A 228 -5.27 25.38 5.71
C GLU A 228 -6.13 26.62 5.42
N ALA A 229 -5.63 27.53 4.60
CA ALA A 229 -6.39 28.71 4.17
C ALA A 229 -7.65 28.32 3.38
N PHE A 230 -7.56 27.34 2.51
CA PHE A 230 -8.69 26.83 1.75
C PHE A 230 -9.79 26.27 2.69
N ILE A 231 -9.43 25.38 3.62
CA ILE A 231 -10.38 24.78 4.56
C ILE A 231 -11.03 25.85 5.43
N LYS A 232 -10.25 26.82 5.93
CA LYS A 232 -10.75 27.92 6.78
C LYS A 232 -11.75 28.82 6.06
N ASN A 233 -11.56 29.04 4.74
CA ASN A 233 -12.38 29.96 3.97
C ASN A 233 -13.53 29.27 3.21
N SER A 234 -13.57 27.96 3.18
CA SER A 234 -14.62 27.18 2.52
C SER A 234 -15.93 27.28 3.32
N ARG A 235 -17.01 27.69 2.64
CA ARG A 235 -18.35 27.74 3.24
C ARG A 235 -18.98 26.36 3.45
N GLN A 236 -18.57 25.39 2.61
CA GLN A 236 -18.99 24.00 2.70
C GLN A 236 -17.73 23.13 2.55
N PRO A 237 -17.64 22.01 3.26
CA PRO A 237 -16.54 21.05 3.07
C PRO A 237 -16.54 20.53 1.63
N GLU A 238 -15.41 20.61 0.95
CA GLU A 238 -15.21 19.83 -0.26
C GLU A 238 -14.91 18.38 0.08
N SER A 239 -15.10 17.51 -0.88
CA SER A 239 -14.76 16.09 -0.74
C SER A 239 -13.95 15.63 -1.93
N ARG A 240 -13.18 14.59 -1.72
CA ARG A 240 -12.43 13.90 -2.76
C ARG A 240 -12.77 12.42 -2.76
N ASP A 241 -12.61 11.80 -3.90
CA ASP A 241 -12.63 10.36 -4.00
C ASP A 241 -11.20 9.82 -3.87
N TRP A 242 -11.09 8.65 -3.26
CA TRP A 242 -9.88 7.86 -3.32
C TRP A 242 -10.12 6.68 -4.25
N HIS A 243 -9.16 6.44 -5.14
CA HIS A 243 -9.19 5.35 -6.09
C HIS A 243 -7.97 4.45 -5.91
N GLY A 244 -8.20 3.16 -6.02
CA GLY A 244 -7.15 2.15 -6.04
C GLY A 244 -7.42 1.08 -7.06
N THR A 245 -6.40 0.31 -7.42
CA THR A 245 -6.49 -0.86 -8.30
C THR A 245 -6.06 -2.09 -7.53
N ILE A 246 -6.93 -3.09 -7.47
CA ILE A 246 -6.60 -4.42 -6.97
C ILE A 246 -6.22 -5.27 -8.18
N ILE A 247 -5.01 -5.84 -8.15
CA ILE A 247 -4.50 -6.79 -9.13
C ILE A 247 -4.41 -8.13 -8.44
N TYR A 248 -4.92 -9.19 -9.05
CA TYR A 248 -4.78 -10.52 -8.49
C TYR A 248 -4.50 -11.57 -9.55
N GLY A 249 -3.68 -12.54 -9.18
CA GLY A 249 -3.26 -13.63 -10.05
C GLY A 249 -3.10 -14.93 -9.28
N PHE A 250 -3.22 -16.06 -9.96
CA PHE A 250 -3.28 -17.36 -9.33
C PHE A 250 -2.04 -18.19 -9.61
N LYS A 251 -1.53 -18.89 -8.58
CA LYS A 251 -0.69 -20.05 -8.75
C LYS A 251 -1.58 -21.28 -8.83
N THR A 252 -1.58 -21.96 -9.98
CA THR A 252 -2.47 -23.10 -10.28
C THR A 252 -1.80 -24.45 -10.07
N THR A 253 -0.46 -24.48 -10.02
CA THR A 253 0.37 -25.67 -9.78
C THR A 253 0.91 -25.68 -8.36
N GLU A 254 1.23 -26.85 -7.82
CA GLU A 254 1.94 -26.99 -6.53
C GLU A 254 3.43 -26.68 -6.67
#